data_bc838e1e27b323a7b7af8fb1299ea53f
#
_entry.id   bc838e1e27b323a7b7af8fb1299ea53f
#
_cell.length_a   1.000
_cell.length_b   1.000
_cell.length_c   1.000
_cell.angle_alpha   90.00
_cell.angle_beta   90.00
_cell.angle_gamma   90.00
#
_symmetry.space_group_name_H-M   'P 1'
#
loop_
_entity.id
_entity.type
_entity.pdbx_description
1 polymer ?
#
loop_
_entity_poly.entity_id
_entity_poly.type
_entity_poly.pdbx_seq_one_letter_code
_entity_poly.pdbx_strand_id
1 'polypeptide(L)'
;KNYGRLGMVAGFFSHIEILQNVSRKAFRPVPDVDSAIVRLRPRTERPQVDPRAFMRLADILFRNRRKKVKKGLAAYGVDKMTLAELDQSLINMRPEELTPDQVADLILAIEKKGDWI
;
A
#
# COMPACT_ATOMS: atom_id res chain seq x y z
N LYS A 1 10.66 5.68 0.68
CA LYS A 1 10.87 4.44 1.38
C LYS A 1 10.22 3.28 0.65
N ASN A 2 10.99 2.27 0.39
CA ASN A 2 10.51 1.10 -0.33
C ASN A 2 9.94 0.06 0.62
N TYR A 3 8.69 -0.26 0.41
CA TYR A 3 8.12 -1.44 1.03
C TYR A 3 7.14 -2.03 0.03
N GLY A 4 6.95 -3.33 0.13
CA GLY A 4 6.10 -4.01 -0.81
C GLY A 4 4.66 -4.08 -0.35
N ARG A 5 3.91 -4.92 -1.04
CA ARG A 5 2.50 -5.13 -0.74
C ARG A 5 2.28 -5.54 0.72
N LEU A 6 3.15 -6.39 1.25
CA LEU A 6 3.01 -6.85 2.64
C LEU A 6 3.14 -5.69 3.62
N GLY A 7 4.11 -4.79 3.39
CA GLY A 7 4.27 -3.62 4.25
C GLY A 7 3.09 -2.68 4.17
N MET A 8 2.52 -2.50 2.97
CA MET A 8 1.34 -1.68 2.79
C MET A 8 0.16 -2.24 3.58
N VAL A 9 -0.10 -3.54 3.46
CA VAL A 9 -1.21 -4.18 4.15
C VAL A 9 -1.00 -4.17 5.66
N ALA A 10 0.22 -4.53 6.11
CA ALA A 10 0.51 -4.52 7.54
C ALA A 10 0.34 -3.12 8.14
N GLY A 11 0.75 -2.09 7.40
CA GLY A 11 0.64 -0.71 7.88
C GLY A 11 -0.80 -0.21 7.93
N PHE A 12 -1.70 -0.81 7.14
CA PHE A 12 -3.11 -0.46 7.23
C PHE A 12 -3.73 -1.01 8.51
N PHE A 13 -3.37 -2.23 8.89
CA PHE A 13 -3.97 -2.88 10.06
C PHE A 13 -3.23 -2.61 11.36
N SER A 14 -1.98 -2.18 11.29
CA SER A 14 -1.12 -2.10 12.48
C SER A 14 -0.21 -0.88 12.45
N HIS A 15 0.21 -0.47 13.63
CA HIS A 15 1.35 0.43 13.75
C HIS A 15 2.60 -0.45 13.78
N ILE A 16 3.55 -0.14 12.89
CA ILE A 16 4.78 -0.91 12.75
C ILE A 16 5.91 -0.14 13.42
N GLU A 17 6.61 -0.79 14.31
CA GLU A 17 7.70 -0.19 15.04
C GLU A 17 8.93 -1.07 14.95
N ILE A 18 10.06 -0.50 14.51
CA ILE A 18 11.31 -1.25 14.44
C ILE A 18 11.96 -1.19 15.80
N LEU A 19 12.08 -2.34 16.47
CA LEU A 19 12.68 -2.43 17.78
C LEU A 19 14.18 -2.60 17.72
N GLN A 20 14.68 -3.33 16.72
CA GLN A 20 16.08 -3.64 16.63
C GLN A 20 16.42 -4.11 15.23
N ASN A 21 17.56 -3.64 14.72
CA ASN A 21 18.09 -4.16 13.47
C ASN A 21 19.01 -5.33 13.80
N VAL A 22 18.93 -6.39 12.99
CA VAL A 22 19.72 -7.60 13.22
C VAL A 22 20.59 -7.82 11.99
N SER A 23 21.92 -7.85 12.23
CA SER A 23 22.87 -8.10 11.15
C SER A 23 22.62 -9.47 10.51
N ARG A 24 22.72 -9.50 9.18
CA ARG A 24 22.61 -10.77 8.46
C ARG A 24 23.63 -11.80 8.92
N LYS A 25 24.74 -11.34 9.49
CA LYS A 25 25.80 -12.22 9.98
C LYS A 25 25.38 -13.03 11.21
N ALA A 26 24.27 -12.67 11.85
CA ALA A 26 23.74 -13.39 12.99
C ALA A 26 23.06 -14.70 12.61
N PHE A 27 22.86 -14.95 11.33
CA PHE A 27 22.12 -16.11 10.84
C PHE A 27 23.03 -17.08 10.12
N ARG A 28 22.62 -18.37 10.09
CA ARG A 28 23.31 -19.40 9.35
C ARG A 28 22.30 -20.26 8.62
N PRO A 29 22.35 -20.33 7.28
CA PRO A 29 23.29 -19.61 6.40
C PRO A 29 23.02 -18.11 6.42
N VAL A 30 24.02 -17.32 6.03
CA VAL A 30 23.91 -15.86 6.03
C VAL A 30 22.98 -15.43 4.92
N PRO A 31 21.88 -14.69 5.23
CA PRO A 31 21.00 -14.19 4.18
C PRO A 31 21.63 -13.02 3.44
N ASP A 32 20.99 -12.61 2.34
CA ASP A 32 21.52 -11.53 1.49
C ASP A 32 21.39 -10.17 2.13
N VAL A 33 20.44 -10.00 3.05
CA VAL A 33 20.13 -8.70 3.65
C VAL A 33 20.05 -8.82 5.16
N ASP A 34 20.21 -7.68 5.80
CA ASP A 34 20.00 -7.60 7.24
C ASP A 34 18.51 -7.70 7.55
N SER A 35 18.19 -8.08 8.78
CA SER A 35 16.83 -8.23 9.24
C SER A 35 16.51 -7.22 10.32
N ALA A 36 15.27 -7.17 10.73
CA ALA A 36 14.85 -6.31 11.82
C ALA A 36 13.79 -7.02 12.66
N ILE A 37 13.79 -6.72 13.94
CA ILE A 37 12.74 -7.16 14.84
C ILE A 37 11.75 -6.03 14.92
N VAL A 38 10.49 -6.31 14.61
CA VAL A 38 9.44 -5.29 14.58
C VAL A 38 8.34 -5.64 15.56
N ARG A 39 7.67 -4.61 16.04
CA ARG A 39 6.44 -4.77 16.82
C ARG A 39 5.29 -4.30 15.96
N LEU A 40 4.24 -5.10 15.90
CA LEU A 40 3.00 -4.73 15.24
C LEU A 40 1.93 -4.55 16.31
N ARG A 41 1.38 -3.35 16.38
CA ARG A 41 0.27 -3.08 17.30
C ARG A 41 -0.97 -2.79 16.47
N PRO A 42 -2.08 -3.50 16.72
CA PRO A 42 -3.31 -3.26 15.95
C PRO A 42 -3.72 -1.79 16.02
N ARG A 43 -4.16 -1.26 14.88
CA ARG A 43 -4.69 0.10 14.84
C ARG A 43 -6.15 0.05 15.26
N THR A 44 -6.51 0.90 16.24
CA THR A 44 -7.89 1.03 16.69
C THR A 44 -8.65 2.01 15.82
N GLU A 45 -7.94 2.97 15.22
CA GLU A 45 -8.53 3.95 14.32
C GLU A 45 -7.90 3.81 12.96
N ARG A 46 -8.69 3.48 11.98
CA ARG A 46 -8.23 3.39 10.60
C ARG A 46 -9.37 3.77 9.68
N PRO A 47 -9.04 4.15 8.42
CA PRO A 47 -10.09 4.56 7.47
C PRO A 47 -11.14 3.48 7.30
N GLN A 48 -12.38 3.93 7.09
CA GLN A 48 -13.54 3.06 6.98
C GLN A 48 -13.67 2.53 5.56
N VAL A 49 -12.79 1.61 5.20
CA VAL A 49 -12.86 0.93 3.91
C VAL A 49 -12.91 -0.57 4.18
N ASP A 50 -13.54 -1.29 3.26
CA ASP A 50 -13.59 -2.76 3.34
C ASP A 50 -12.15 -3.28 3.27
N PRO A 51 -11.71 -4.06 4.27
CA PRO A 51 -10.36 -4.64 4.23
C PRO A 51 -10.08 -5.42 2.95
N ARG A 52 -11.09 -6.09 2.39
CA ARG A 52 -10.90 -6.83 1.15
C ARG A 52 -10.66 -5.92 -0.03
N ALA A 53 -11.35 -4.76 -0.07
CA ALA A 53 -11.11 -3.78 -1.11
C ALA A 53 -9.70 -3.21 -0.99
N PHE A 54 -9.26 -2.94 0.23
CA PHE A 54 -7.91 -2.45 0.46
C PHE A 54 -6.87 -3.47 -0.03
N MET A 55 -7.06 -4.73 0.31
CA MET A 55 -6.12 -5.77 -0.09
C MET A 55 -6.09 -5.95 -1.59
N ARG A 56 -7.24 -5.87 -2.26
CA ARG A 56 -7.29 -5.96 -3.72
C ARG A 56 -6.56 -4.80 -4.38
N LEU A 57 -6.77 -3.58 -3.89
CA LEU A 57 -6.09 -2.44 -4.47
C LEU A 57 -4.59 -2.52 -4.24
N ALA A 58 -4.18 -2.91 -3.04
CA ALA A 58 -2.76 -3.08 -2.75
C ALA A 58 -2.14 -4.10 -3.71
N ASP A 59 -2.83 -5.21 -3.95
CA ASP A 59 -2.35 -6.24 -4.88
C ASP A 59 -2.21 -5.69 -6.30
N ILE A 60 -3.21 -4.95 -6.77
CA ILE A 60 -3.19 -4.36 -8.10
C ILE A 60 -2.03 -3.37 -8.25
N LEU A 61 -1.85 -2.49 -7.27
CA LEU A 61 -0.83 -1.47 -7.34
C LEU A 61 0.57 -2.07 -7.32
N PHE A 62 0.80 -3.05 -6.44
CA PHE A 62 2.14 -3.62 -6.31
C PHE A 62 2.45 -4.65 -7.39
N ARG A 63 1.45 -5.13 -8.11
CA ARG A 63 1.66 -5.93 -9.30
C ARG A 63 2.23 -5.06 -10.42
N ASN A 64 1.94 -3.75 -10.39
CA ASN A 64 2.38 -2.79 -11.39
C ASN A 64 3.29 -1.73 -10.74
N ARG A 65 4.14 -2.13 -9.82
CA ARG A 65 4.88 -1.20 -8.97
C ARG A 65 5.83 -0.27 -9.70
N ARG A 66 6.24 -0.62 -10.91
CA ARG A 66 7.11 0.24 -11.70
C ARG A 66 6.36 1.38 -12.36
N LYS A 67 5.03 1.29 -12.38
CA LYS A 67 4.19 2.28 -13.03
C LYS A 67 3.57 3.20 -11.99
N LYS A 68 3.18 4.38 -12.43
CA LYS A 68 2.42 5.28 -11.57
C LYS A 68 1.09 4.65 -11.21
N VAL A 69 0.55 5.04 -10.08
CA VAL A 69 -0.72 4.51 -9.56
C VAL A 69 -1.83 4.63 -10.60
N LYS A 70 -1.90 5.74 -11.33
CA LYS A 70 -2.94 5.93 -12.34
C LYS A 70 -2.91 4.87 -13.43
N LYS A 71 -1.72 4.38 -13.79
CA LYS A 71 -1.60 3.33 -14.80
C LYS A 71 -2.13 2.01 -14.28
N GLY A 72 -1.86 1.69 -13.02
CA GLY A 72 -2.40 0.48 -12.40
C GLY A 72 -3.91 0.52 -12.30
N LEU A 73 -4.46 1.66 -11.91
CA LEU A 73 -5.90 1.81 -11.80
C LEU A 73 -6.57 1.70 -13.18
N ALA A 74 -5.98 2.34 -14.19
CA ALA A 74 -6.52 2.27 -15.55
C ALA A 74 -6.49 0.83 -16.10
N ALA A 75 -5.40 0.11 -15.84
CA ALA A 75 -5.28 -1.27 -16.28
C ALA A 75 -6.31 -2.17 -15.62
N TYR A 76 -6.68 -1.86 -14.39
CA TYR A 76 -7.70 -2.62 -13.67
C TYR A 76 -9.11 -2.33 -14.18
N GLY A 77 -9.32 -1.17 -14.79
CA GLY A 77 -10.60 -0.82 -15.34
C GLY A 77 -11.26 0.41 -14.76
N VAL A 78 -10.53 1.18 -13.94
CA VAL A 78 -11.07 2.43 -13.43
C VAL A 78 -11.25 3.41 -14.58
N ASP A 79 -12.44 4.01 -14.67
CA ASP A 79 -12.82 4.88 -15.75
C ASP A 79 -11.96 6.14 -15.80
N LYS A 80 -11.71 6.63 -17.01
CA LYS A 80 -10.92 7.84 -17.21
C LYS A 80 -11.51 9.05 -16.49
N MET A 81 -12.83 9.15 -16.49
CA MET A 81 -13.47 10.27 -15.81
C MET A 81 -13.25 10.21 -14.31
N THR A 82 -13.30 9.02 -13.74
CA THR A 82 -13.00 8.84 -12.33
C THR A 82 -11.56 9.22 -12.04
N LEU A 83 -10.63 8.76 -12.87
CA LEU A 83 -9.21 9.08 -12.68
C LEU A 83 -8.97 10.57 -12.72
N ALA A 84 -9.65 11.29 -13.58
CA ALA A 84 -9.48 12.75 -13.70
C ALA A 84 -9.92 13.49 -12.44
N GLU A 85 -10.80 12.88 -11.65
CA GLU A 85 -11.34 13.52 -10.45
C GLU A 85 -10.67 13.09 -9.18
N LEU A 86 -9.73 12.14 -9.26
CA LEU A 86 -8.97 11.74 -8.08
C LEU A 86 -7.88 12.75 -7.77
N ASP A 87 -7.30 12.64 -6.59
CA ASP A 87 -6.18 13.47 -6.19
C ASP A 87 -4.98 13.18 -7.11
N GLN A 88 -4.68 14.14 -7.98
CA GLN A 88 -3.63 13.95 -8.97
C GLN A 88 -2.26 13.78 -8.35
N SER A 89 -2.04 14.34 -7.18
CA SER A 89 -0.75 14.18 -6.51
C SER A 89 -0.54 12.71 -6.10
N LEU A 90 -1.61 12.02 -5.72
CA LEU A 90 -1.51 10.62 -5.32
C LEU A 90 -1.38 9.68 -6.51
N ILE A 91 -2.20 9.88 -7.54
CA ILE A 91 -2.19 8.92 -8.65
C ILE A 91 -0.99 9.08 -9.58
N ASN A 92 -0.23 10.15 -9.43
CA ASN A 92 1.03 10.32 -10.17
C ASN A 92 2.23 9.78 -9.40
N MET A 93 2.03 9.26 -8.21
CA MET A 93 3.06 8.57 -7.45
C MET A 93 3.16 7.12 -7.86
N ARG A 94 4.25 6.47 -7.46
CA ARG A 94 4.37 5.03 -7.57
C ARG A 94 3.83 4.40 -6.28
N PRO A 95 3.43 3.11 -6.32
CA PRO A 95 2.79 2.49 -5.16
C PRO A 95 3.60 2.57 -3.87
N GLU A 96 4.92 2.42 -3.95
CA GLU A 96 5.75 2.43 -2.75
C GLU A 96 5.87 3.81 -2.11
N GLU A 97 5.41 4.84 -2.80
CA GLU A 97 5.43 6.20 -2.26
C GLU A 97 4.16 6.55 -1.48
N LEU A 98 3.15 5.71 -1.57
CA LEU A 98 1.88 5.95 -0.87
C LEU A 98 1.90 5.37 0.54
N THR A 99 1.23 6.05 1.46
CA THR A 99 0.95 5.49 2.77
C THR A 99 -0.32 4.65 2.70
N PRO A 100 -0.53 3.73 3.66
CA PRO A 100 -1.78 2.97 3.69
C PRO A 100 -3.02 3.85 3.75
N ASP A 101 -2.96 4.97 4.48
CA ASP A 101 -4.11 5.86 4.58
C ASP A 101 -4.40 6.55 3.26
N GLN A 102 -3.37 6.87 2.48
CA GLN A 102 -3.57 7.44 1.15
C GLN A 102 -4.20 6.44 0.20
N VAL A 103 -3.84 5.17 0.30
CA VAL A 103 -4.48 4.11 -0.50
C VAL A 103 -5.96 4.02 -0.12
N ALA A 104 -6.27 4.08 1.18
CA ALA A 104 -7.65 4.06 1.64
C ALA A 104 -8.43 5.27 1.12
N ASP A 105 -7.80 6.44 1.09
CA ASP A 105 -8.43 7.64 0.54
C ASP A 105 -8.79 7.46 -0.93
N LEU A 106 -7.92 6.81 -1.70
CA LEU A 106 -8.21 6.53 -3.10
C LEU A 106 -9.41 5.59 -3.23
N ILE A 107 -9.50 4.58 -2.39
CA ILE A 107 -10.64 3.65 -2.42
C ILE A 107 -11.93 4.40 -2.16
N LEU A 108 -11.95 5.24 -1.13
CA LEU A 108 -13.15 6.01 -0.79
C LEU A 108 -13.55 6.93 -1.93
N ALA A 109 -12.56 7.58 -2.57
CA ALA A 109 -12.85 8.48 -3.68
C ALA A 109 -13.41 7.74 -4.88
N ILE A 110 -12.86 6.55 -5.18
CA ILE A 110 -13.32 5.74 -6.31
C ILE A 110 -14.74 5.23 -6.06
N GLU A 111 -15.01 4.76 -4.85
CA GLU A 111 -16.34 4.27 -4.50
C GLU A 111 -17.38 5.39 -4.57
N LYS A 112 -16.98 6.59 -4.19
CA LYS A 112 -17.86 7.76 -4.23
C LYS A 112 -18.29 8.11 -5.63
N LYS A 113 -17.47 7.77 -6.64
CA LYS A 113 -17.75 8.03 -8.05
C LYS A 113 -18.55 6.91 -8.69
N GLY A 114 -18.93 5.90 -7.92
CA GLY A 114 -19.70 4.79 -8.46
C GLY A 114 -18.87 3.65 -9.02
N ASP A 115 -17.57 3.81 -9.06
CA ASP A 115 -16.68 2.70 -9.38
C ASP A 115 -16.39 1.90 -8.11
N TRP A 116 -15.74 0.76 -8.29
CA TRP A 116 -15.39 -0.03 -7.11
C TRP A 116 -14.07 -0.76 -7.34
N ILE A 117 -13.52 -1.22 -6.25
CA ILE A 117 -12.27 -1.99 -6.27
C ILE A 117 -12.55 -3.45 -5.99
#